data_e3c9db7ef165c0765538d8e572242865
#
_entry.id   e3c9db7ef165c0765538d8e572242865
#
_cell.length_a   1.000
_cell.length_b   1.000
_cell.length_c   1.000
_cell.angle_alpha   90.00
_cell.angle_beta   90.00
_cell.angle_gamma   90.00
#
_symmetry.space_group_name_H-M   'P 1'
#
loop_
_entity.id
_entity.type
_entity.pdbx_description
1 polymer ?
#
loop_
_entity_poly.entity_id
_entity_poly.type
_entity_poly.pdbx_seq_one_letter_code
_entity_poly.pdbx_strand_id
1 'polypeptide(L)'
;MSEQQKYFSTQDGTSLFYRYRPAADGSSDKAIVLFHRGHEHSGRMMFVADELGFDDFAYFAWDARGHGYSPGERGDSPSIGTSVSDVDDFIRHIQSEYGIKPENICVIAQSVGAVLVSTWLHDYAPKIRCAVLASPAFKVKLYVPFARTGLKMMQKWRGNFFVNSYVKAHYLTHNIERQKSYDNDPLIARAISVRILLGLYEAAERVVADAQAITTPVQLLISGSDWVVHHKPQHDFYNRLGSHIKERHILPGFYHDTLGEQNREIAFVEMRRFIRDRFNQPLQQVDLTQAHLFGDSRREADELATPLPVCTPLGAFWATYRASLKLGSRWSEGLRIGQETGFDSGSTLDYVYRNQPQGSNAFGVWVDKYYLNAIGWRGIRQRKVNIGKAIQTASAKLREAGKPVHVLDIASGHGRYVLDALTADTLPDSVRLRDYSPINVEAGRKLIAERGLQETVTFNEVNAYDRANYHDLQPRPTLGIVSGLHELFADNDLILNSLYGFGEAIETGGYLIYTGQPWHPQLEMIARALTSHKAGSPNWVMRRRSQQEMDQLVEKAGFEKIHQWIDEDGIFTVSLAVQK
;
A
#
# COMPACT_ATOMS: atom_id res chain seq x y z
N MET A 1 27.81 -13.32 19.60
CA MET A 1 27.01 -12.55 20.58
C MET A 1 25.67 -13.25 20.77
N SER A 2 25.04 -13.18 21.98
CA SER A 2 23.80 -13.86 22.28
C SER A 2 22.61 -13.18 21.58
N GLU A 3 21.68 -14.00 21.11
CA GLU A 3 20.37 -13.56 20.59
C GLU A 3 19.57 -12.85 21.71
N GLN A 4 18.94 -11.73 21.38
CA GLN A 4 18.09 -10.93 22.27
C GLN A 4 16.62 -11.03 21.83
N GLN A 5 15.72 -11.04 22.78
CA GLN A 5 14.27 -11.04 22.58
C GLN A 5 13.72 -9.67 22.96
N LYS A 6 12.99 -9.04 22.05
CA LYS A 6 12.50 -7.66 22.20
C LYS A 6 11.10 -7.49 21.63
N TYR A 7 10.54 -6.31 21.83
CA TYR A 7 9.23 -5.91 21.27
C TYR A 7 9.35 -4.56 20.58
N PHE A 8 8.53 -4.32 19.57
CA PHE A 8 8.34 -3.03 18.96
C PHE A 8 6.86 -2.68 18.88
N SER A 9 6.54 -1.38 18.86
CA SER A 9 5.16 -0.89 18.75
C SER A 9 4.81 -0.57 17.31
N THR A 10 3.65 -1.06 16.86
CA THR A 10 3.08 -0.74 15.56
C THR A 10 2.27 0.57 15.63
N GLN A 11 1.85 1.09 14.47
CA GLN A 11 1.04 2.32 14.38
C GLN A 11 -0.28 2.27 15.17
N ASP A 12 -0.87 1.09 15.32
CA ASP A 12 -2.10 0.90 16.09
C ASP A 12 -1.85 0.63 17.58
N GLY A 13 -0.58 0.72 18.02
CA GLY A 13 -0.17 0.52 19.41
C GLY A 13 0.00 -0.94 19.81
N THR A 14 -0.11 -1.88 18.89
CA THR A 14 0.13 -3.30 19.19
C THR A 14 1.63 -3.55 19.36
N SER A 15 2.01 -4.26 20.42
CA SER A 15 3.41 -4.61 20.68
C SER A 15 3.73 -5.97 20.06
N LEU A 16 4.58 -6.03 19.03
CA LEU A 16 4.99 -7.24 18.34
C LEU A 16 6.38 -7.68 18.77
N PHE A 17 6.56 -9.01 18.88
CA PHE A 17 7.80 -9.64 19.30
C PHE A 17 8.79 -9.77 18.15
N TYR A 18 10.08 -9.62 18.42
CA TYR A 18 11.15 -9.95 17.49
C TYR A 18 12.41 -10.47 18.22
N ARG A 19 13.23 -11.19 17.47
CA ARG A 19 14.57 -11.62 17.84
C ARG A 19 15.60 -10.75 17.15
N TYR A 20 16.65 -10.41 17.88
CA TYR A 20 17.75 -9.60 17.41
C TYR A 20 19.08 -10.28 17.70
N ARG A 21 19.96 -10.36 16.72
CA ARG A 21 21.35 -10.76 16.86
C ARG A 21 22.22 -9.64 16.29
N PRO A 22 23.06 -8.99 17.12
CA PRO A 22 23.99 -7.98 16.63
C PRO A 22 25.05 -8.58 15.70
N ALA A 23 25.69 -7.74 14.87
CA ALA A 23 26.81 -8.14 14.05
C ALA A 23 27.97 -8.67 14.91
N ALA A 24 28.62 -9.75 14.46
CA ALA A 24 29.68 -10.39 15.24
C ALA A 24 30.96 -9.56 15.32
N ASP A 25 31.23 -8.76 14.30
CA ASP A 25 32.36 -7.82 14.22
C ASP A 25 32.11 -6.49 14.97
N GLY A 26 30.91 -6.30 15.55
CA GLY A 26 30.49 -5.09 16.23
C GLY A 26 30.03 -3.95 15.30
N SER A 27 29.96 -4.18 13.98
CA SER A 27 29.36 -3.23 13.04
C SER A 27 27.83 -3.16 13.27
N SER A 28 27.22 -2.02 12.92
CA SER A 28 25.79 -1.81 13.14
C SER A 28 25.08 -1.10 12.00
N ASP A 29 25.70 -1.01 10.83
CA ASP A 29 25.17 -0.26 9.69
C ASP A 29 24.44 -1.11 8.65
N LYS A 30 24.50 -2.45 8.74
CA LYS A 30 23.86 -3.39 7.81
C LYS A 30 22.97 -4.38 8.54
N ALA A 31 21.85 -4.72 7.94
CA ALA A 31 20.93 -5.70 8.51
C ALA A 31 20.36 -6.69 7.49
N ILE A 32 20.06 -7.89 8.00
CA ILE A 32 19.20 -8.88 7.36
C ILE A 32 17.95 -9.04 8.22
N VAL A 33 16.78 -8.80 7.60
CA VAL A 33 15.48 -8.89 8.27
C VAL A 33 14.72 -10.10 7.72
N LEU A 34 14.29 -10.98 8.63
CA LEU A 34 13.73 -12.29 8.33
C LEU A 34 12.22 -12.32 8.61
N PHE A 35 11.43 -12.71 7.61
CA PHE A 35 9.98 -12.86 7.68
C PHE A 35 9.58 -14.32 7.51
N HIS A 36 9.02 -14.90 8.56
CA HIS A 36 8.67 -16.32 8.60
C HIS A 36 7.50 -16.69 7.67
N ARG A 37 7.39 -17.96 7.33
CA ARG A 37 6.24 -18.51 6.60
C ARG A 37 5.00 -18.59 7.49
N GLY A 38 3.83 -18.84 6.88
CA GLY A 38 2.59 -19.05 7.63
C GLY A 38 2.71 -20.13 8.69
N HIS A 39 2.00 -19.96 9.81
CA HIS A 39 1.97 -20.82 10.98
C HIS A 39 3.23 -20.80 11.86
N GLU A 40 4.35 -20.29 11.42
CA GLU A 40 5.63 -20.28 12.13
C GLU A 40 5.90 -19.00 12.91
N HIS A 41 7.14 -18.83 13.34
CA HIS A 41 7.62 -17.70 14.15
C HIS A 41 9.13 -17.48 13.97
N SER A 42 9.65 -16.37 14.51
CA SER A 42 11.04 -15.93 14.38
C SER A 42 12.07 -16.97 14.83
N GLY A 43 11.78 -17.72 15.89
CA GLY A 43 12.70 -18.75 16.40
C GLY A 43 13.02 -19.85 15.38
N ARG A 44 12.16 -20.04 14.39
CA ARG A 44 12.37 -20.99 13.30
C ARG A 44 13.09 -20.37 12.08
N MET A 45 13.42 -19.08 12.13
CA MET A 45 14.12 -18.34 11.07
C MET A 45 15.56 -17.97 11.46
N MET A 46 15.90 -17.88 12.74
CA MET A 46 17.21 -17.38 13.17
C MET A 46 18.40 -18.23 12.72
N PHE A 47 18.20 -19.52 12.41
CA PHE A 47 19.26 -20.38 11.83
C PHE A 47 19.78 -19.83 10.48
N VAL A 48 18.98 -19.01 9.76
CA VAL A 48 19.41 -18.36 8.52
C VAL A 48 20.65 -17.50 8.73
N ALA A 49 20.81 -16.90 9.92
CA ALA A 49 21.99 -16.13 10.28
C ALA A 49 23.26 -17.01 10.30
N ASP A 50 23.14 -18.21 10.86
CA ASP A 50 24.26 -19.16 10.93
C ASP A 50 24.62 -19.72 9.53
N GLU A 51 23.60 -20.01 8.72
CA GLU A 51 23.80 -20.52 7.35
C GLU A 51 24.38 -19.45 6.41
N LEU A 52 24.00 -18.18 6.55
CA LEU A 52 24.58 -17.09 5.74
C LEU A 52 26.01 -16.77 6.15
N GLY A 53 26.32 -16.81 7.44
CA GLY A 53 27.65 -16.60 7.97
C GLY A 53 28.22 -15.20 7.69
N PHE A 54 27.38 -14.16 7.70
CA PHE A 54 27.82 -12.77 7.56
C PHE A 54 28.06 -12.16 8.92
N ASP A 55 29.31 -11.94 9.29
CA ASP A 55 29.72 -11.40 10.58
C ASP A 55 29.49 -9.88 10.71
N ASP A 56 29.39 -9.19 9.56
CA ASP A 56 29.20 -7.74 9.42
C ASP A 56 27.73 -7.32 9.29
N PHE A 57 26.78 -8.23 9.57
CA PHE A 57 25.35 -7.95 9.51
C PHE A 57 24.69 -8.18 10.88
N ALA A 58 23.80 -7.27 11.25
CA ALA A 58 22.82 -7.53 12.30
C ALA A 58 21.63 -8.34 11.71
N TYR A 59 21.05 -9.23 12.53
CA TYR A 59 19.90 -10.04 12.09
C TYR A 59 18.70 -9.76 12.96
N PHE A 60 17.57 -9.60 12.30
CA PHE A 60 16.26 -9.37 12.91
C PHE A 60 15.26 -10.39 12.39
N ALA A 61 14.47 -10.99 13.24
CA ALA A 61 13.38 -11.90 12.87
C ALA A 61 12.15 -11.59 13.70
N TRP A 62 11.04 -11.26 13.05
CA TRP A 62 9.81 -10.91 13.75
C TRP A 62 8.89 -12.10 13.98
N ASP A 63 7.97 -11.96 14.92
CA ASP A 63 6.75 -12.77 15.00
C ASP A 63 5.58 -11.93 14.51
N ALA A 64 4.93 -12.34 13.42
CA ALA A 64 3.74 -11.66 12.91
C ALA A 64 2.58 -11.72 13.94
N ARG A 65 1.59 -10.86 13.82
CA ARG A 65 0.39 -10.89 14.65
C ARG A 65 -0.21 -12.30 14.68
N GLY A 66 -0.63 -12.76 15.86
CA GLY A 66 -1.19 -14.10 16.05
C GLY A 66 -0.19 -15.24 15.82
N HIS A 67 1.11 -14.96 15.83
CA HIS A 67 2.18 -15.95 15.67
C HIS A 67 3.22 -15.82 16.79
N GLY A 68 3.90 -16.91 17.10
CA GLY A 68 5.00 -16.95 18.07
C GLY A 68 4.63 -16.31 19.41
N TYR A 69 5.40 -15.35 19.85
CA TYR A 69 5.17 -14.57 21.08
C TYR A 69 4.42 -13.24 20.83
N SER A 70 4.10 -12.92 19.58
CA SER A 70 3.27 -11.74 19.26
C SER A 70 1.81 -11.95 19.68
N PRO A 71 1.11 -10.90 20.13
CA PRO A 71 -0.28 -10.96 20.56
C PRO A 71 -1.24 -11.21 19.38
N GLY A 72 -2.49 -11.48 19.72
CA GLY A 72 -3.58 -11.77 18.79
C GLY A 72 -4.02 -13.22 18.83
N GLU A 73 -5.16 -13.49 18.20
CA GLU A 73 -5.67 -14.85 18.06
C GLU A 73 -4.77 -15.64 17.11
N ARG A 74 -4.43 -16.89 17.48
CA ARG A 74 -3.48 -17.71 16.72
C ARG A 74 -3.92 -17.94 15.29
N GLY A 75 -3.07 -17.55 14.33
CA GLY A 75 -3.34 -17.67 12.90
C GLY A 75 -4.29 -16.58 12.35
N ASP A 76 -4.47 -15.46 13.05
CA ASP A 76 -5.29 -14.33 12.62
C ASP A 76 -4.55 -12.99 12.71
N SER A 77 -5.07 -12.04 11.95
CA SER A 77 -4.72 -10.62 11.96
C SER A 77 -5.97 -9.82 11.53
N PRO A 78 -6.11 -8.54 11.88
CA PRO A 78 -7.26 -7.75 11.45
C PRO A 78 -7.47 -7.75 9.93
N SER A 79 -6.39 -7.66 9.14
CA SER A 79 -6.39 -7.79 7.68
C SER A 79 -4.98 -8.11 7.17
N ILE A 80 -4.84 -8.48 5.90
CA ILE A 80 -3.52 -8.57 5.25
C ILE A 80 -2.89 -7.16 5.16
N GLY A 81 -3.68 -6.13 4.89
CA GLY A 81 -3.20 -4.75 4.89
C GLY A 81 -2.57 -4.35 6.23
N THR A 82 -3.16 -4.75 7.37
CA THR A 82 -2.56 -4.55 8.70
C THR A 82 -1.22 -5.28 8.82
N SER A 83 -1.14 -6.54 8.39
CA SER A 83 0.12 -7.30 8.44
C SER A 83 1.21 -6.70 7.53
N VAL A 84 0.85 -6.12 6.39
CA VAL A 84 1.78 -5.39 5.51
C VAL A 84 2.24 -4.08 6.15
N SER A 85 1.35 -3.35 6.82
CA SER A 85 1.71 -2.17 7.62
C SER A 85 2.68 -2.51 8.76
N ASP A 86 2.49 -3.67 9.42
CA ASP A 86 3.40 -4.14 10.47
C ASP A 86 4.81 -4.42 9.93
N VAL A 87 4.95 -4.88 8.66
CA VAL A 87 6.26 -5.01 8.00
C VAL A 87 6.95 -3.64 7.90
N ASP A 88 6.22 -2.61 7.48
CA ASP A 88 6.76 -1.24 7.36
C ASP A 88 7.12 -0.67 8.74
N ASP A 89 6.28 -0.87 9.75
CA ASP A 89 6.53 -0.45 11.12
C ASP A 89 7.78 -1.13 11.70
N PHE A 90 8.00 -2.41 11.38
CA PHE A 90 9.20 -3.12 11.83
C PHE A 90 10.49 -2.57 11.20
N ILE A 91 10.47 -2.30 9.88
CA ILE A 91 11.63 -1.69 9.20
C ILE A 91 11.91 -0.29 9.75
N ARG A 92 10.88 0.52 10.01
CA ARG A 92 11.04 1.84 10.64
C ARG A 92 11.53 1.76 12.08
N HIS A 93 11.08 0.78 12.84
CA HIS A 93 11.62 0.50 14.17
C HIS A 93 13.13 0.20 14.12
N ILE A 94 13.57 -0.65 13.18
CA ILE A 94 15.00 -0.94 12.98
C ILE A 94 15.77 0.33 12.65
N GLN A 95 15.23 1.16 11.78
CA GLN A 95 15.86 2.45 11.43
C GLN A 95 15.97 3.38 12.64
N SER A 96 14.91 3.55 13.42
CA SER A 96 14.86 4.49 14.54
C SER A 96 15.66 4.02 15.75
N GLU A 97 15.58 2.73 16.10
CA GLU A 97 16.17 2.16 17.31
C GLU A 97 17.66 1.81 17.12
N TYR A 98 18.03 1.35 15.92
CA TYR A 98 19.38 0.86 15.64
C TYR A 98 20.16 1.76 14.68
N GLY A 99 19.56 2.82 14.14
CA GLY A 99 20.20 3.73 13.19
C GLY A 99 20.52 3.14 11.83
N ILE A 100 20.01 1.94 11.52
CA ILE A 100 20.28 1.24 10.26
C ILE A 100 19.34 1.79 9.17
N LYS A 101 19.93 2.42 8.16
CA LYS A 101 19.16 2.98 7.04
C LYS A 101 18.54 1.87 6.18
N PRO A 102 17.33 2.09 5.60
CA PRO A 102 16.70 1.11 4.71
C PRO A 102 17.62 0.63 3.57
N GLU A 103 18.45 1.52 3.00
CA GLU A 103 19.41 1.21 1.93
C GLU A 103 20.45 0.17 2.34
N ASN A 104 20.60 -0.08 3.62
CA ASN A 104 21.52 -1.06 4.20
C ASN A 104 20.78 -2.31 4.74
N ILE A 105 19.52 -2.51 4.34
CA ILE A 105 18.70 -3.65 4.76
C ILE A 105 18.50 -4.61 3.58
N CYS A 106 18.80 -5.89 3.79
CA CYS A 106 18.32 -7.00 2.98
C CYS A 106 17.15 -7.68 3.71
N VAL A 107 16.07 -7.94 2.98
CA VAL A 107 14.92 -8.66 3.50
C VAL A 107 14.89 -10.08 2.94
N ILE A 108 14.73 -11.09 3.82
CA ILE A 108 14.56 -12.48 3.43
C ILE A 108 13.19 -12.95 3.94
N ALA A 109 12.35 -13.41 3.04
CA ALA A 109 11.00 -13.81 3.38
C ALA A 109 10.61 -15.14 2.73
N GLN A 110 9.83 -15.96 3.44
CA GLN A 110 9.40 -17.26 2.95
C GLN A 110 7.88 -17.40 2.93
N SER A 111 7.33 -18.00 1.87
CA SER A 111 5.92 -18.41 1.75
C SER A 111 4.93 -17.24 1.97
N VAL A 112 4.13 -17.26 3.03
CA VAL A 112 3.21 -16.17 3.41
C VAL A 112 3.99 -14.89 3.70
N GLY A 113 5.10 -14.96 4.43
CA GLY A 113 5.98 -13.82 4.67
C GLY A 113 6.47 -13.19 3.36
N ALA A 114 6.77 -14.01 2.34
CA ALA A 114 7.17 -13.51 1.03
C ALA A 114 6.02 -12.80 0.28
N VAL A 115 4.75 -13.18 0.52
CA VAL A 115 3.60 -12.43 -0.01
C VAL A 115 3.46 -11.09 0.69
N LEU A 116 3.59 -11.05 2.03
CA LEU A 116 3.55 -9.80 2.80
C LEU A 116 4.65 -8.85 2.35
N VAL A 117 5.89 -9.34 2.22
CA VAL A 117 7.03 -8.54 1.76
C VAL A 117 6.82 -8.06 0.31
N SER A 118 6.37 -8.93 -0.61
CA SER A 118 6.09 -8.52 -1.99
C SER A 118 5.01 -7.44 -2.06
N THR A 119 3.98 -7.54 -1.21
CA THR A 119 2.91 -6.55 -1.10
C THR A 119 3.44 -5.23 -0.52
N TRP A 120 4.30 -5.30 0.49
CA TRP A 120 4.98 -4.13 1.05
C TRP A 120 5.90 -3.44 0.04
N LEU A 121 6.68 -4.21 -0.74
CA LEU A 121 7.52 -3.66 -1.82
C LEU A 121 6.68 -2.91 -2.88
N HIS A 122 5.50 -3.43 -3.19
CA HIS A 122 4.55 -2.82 -4.13
C HIS A 122 3.89 -1.56 -3.57
N ASP A 123 3.35 -1.64 -2.35
CA ASP A 123 2.48 -0.63 -1.78
C ASP A 123 3.24 0.54 -1.13
N TYR A 124 4.41 0.27 -0.55
CA TYR A 124 5.22 1.24 0.20
C TYR A 124 6.47 1.69 -0.54
N ALA A 125 6.91 0.93 -1.54
CA ALA A 125 8.12 1.22 -2.32
C ALA A 125 9.35 1.58 -1.46
N PRO A 126 9.72 0.72 -0.48
CA PRO A 126 10.81 1.01 0.44
C PRO A 126 12.16 1.04 -0.29
N LYS A 127 13.07 1.90 0.16
CA LYS A 127 14.41 2.02 -0.41
C LYS A 127 15.39 0.98 0.18
N ILE A 128 14.98 -0.29 0.30
CA ILE A 128 15.87 -1.35 0.79
C ILE A 128 16.90 -1.78 -0.25
N ARG A 129 17.98 -2.42 0.21
CA ARG A 129 19.08 -2.89 -0.65
C ARG A 129 18.62 -3.97 -1.62
N CYS A 130 17.93 -5.00 -1.13
CA CYS A 130 17.39 -6.10 -1.91
C CYS A 130 16.43 -6.96 -1.09
N ALA A 131 15.71 -7.85 -1.78
CA ALA A 131 14.86 -8.86 -1.16
C ALA A 131 15.15 -10.25 -1.72
N VAL A 132 15.15 -11.27 -0.84
CA VAL A 132 15.16 -12.70 -1.20
C VAL A 132 13.80 -13.29 -0.84
N LEU A 133 13.11 -13.83 -1.83
CA LEU A 133 11.76 -14.39 -1.68
C LEU A 133 11.80 -15.89 -1.93
N ALA A 134 11.60 -16.69 -0.88
CA ALA A 134 11.65 -18.15 -0.94
C ALA A 134 10.23 -18.73 -1.03
N SER A 135 9.95 -19.45 -2.10
CA SER A 135 8.66 -20.11 -2.40
C SER A 135 7.42 -19.29 -2.00
N PRO A 136 7.25 -18.06 -2.55
CA PRO A 136 6.13 -17.19 -2.20
C PRO A 136 4.78 -17.89 -2.37
N ALA A 137 3.89 -17.77 -1.38
CA ALA A 137 2.57 -18.37 -1.38
C ALA A 137 1.57 -17.60 -2.28
N PHE A 138 1.97 -17.24 -3.51
CA PHE A 138 1.13 -16.49 -4.44
C PHE A 138 -0.13 -17.26 -4.88
N LYS A 139 -0.10 -18.59 -4.82
CA LYS A 139 -1.28 -19.42 -5.01
C LYS A 139 -1.10 -20.75 -4.27
N VAL A 140 -1.83 -20.90 -3.18
CA VAL A 140 -1.85 -22.14 -2.41
C VAL A 140 -2.64 -23.22 -3.16
N LYS A 141 -2.15 -24.46 -3.17
CA LYS A 141 -2.85 -25.61 -3.74
C LYS A 141 -4.03 -25.98 -2.82
N LEU A 142 -5.24 -25.72 -3.27
CA LEU A 142 -6.46 -26.15 -2.59
C LEU A 142 -6.95 -27.45 -3.20
N TYR A 143 -6.96 -28.50 -2.41
CA TYR A 143 -7.38 -29.83 -2.87
C TYR A 143 -8.90 -30.03 -2.89
N VAL A 144 -9.67 -29.02 -2.44
CA VAL A 144 -11.14 -29.01 -2.46
C VAL A 144 -11.63 -28.08 -3.55
N PRO A 145 -12.40 -28.59 -4.55
CA PRO A 145 -12.97 -27.76 -5.60
C PRO A 145 -13.85 -26.64 -5.02
N PHE A 146 -13.80 -25.46 -5.63
CA PHE A 146 -14.58 -24.27 -5.23
C PHE A 146 -14.39 -23.81 -3.77
N ALA A 147 -13.36 -24.28 -3.04
CA ALA A 147 -13.12 -23.96 -1.65
C ALA A 147 -13.12 -22.44 -1.40
N ARG A 148 -12.45 -21.65 -2.23
CA ARG A 148 -12.38 -20.18 -2.09
C ARG A 148 -13.77 -19.52 -2.16
N THR A 149 -14.60 -19.93 -3.12
CA THR A 149 -15.97 -19.41 -3.26
C THR A 149 -16.84 -19.80 -2.06
N GLY A 150 -16.74 -21.06 -1.62
CA GLY A 150 -17.44 -21.54 -0.43
C GLY A 150 -17.03 -20.79 0.83
N LEU A 151 -15.73 -20.57 1.04
CA LEU A 151 -15.21 -19.80 2.18
C LEU A 151 -15.69 -18.35 2.15
N LYS A 152 -15.69 -17.67 0.99
CA LYS A 152 -16.25 -16.31 0.84
C LYS A 152 -17.74 -16.25 1.20
N MET A 153 -18.53 -17.21 0.76
CA MET A 153 -19.95 -17.28 1.09
C MET A 153 -20.18 -17.53 2.59
N MET A 154 -19.45 -18.47 3.17
CA MET A 154 -19.54 -18.79 4.61
C MET A 154 -19.10 -17.60 5.46
N GLN A 155 -18.01 -16.91 5.10
CA GLN A 155 -17.54 -15.72 5.81
C GLN A 155 -18.60 -14.59 5.77
N LYS A 156 -19.25 -14.39 4.64
CA LYS A 156 -20.31 -13.38 4.50
C LYS A 156 -21.53 -13.69 5.38
N TRP A 157 -21.83 -14.96 5.60
CA TRP A 157 -22.97 -15.41 6.39
C TRP A 157 -22.65 -15.54 7.89
N ARG A 158 -21.48 -16.11 8.24
CA ARG A 158 -21.11 -16.48 9.62
C ARG A 158 -20.13 -15.50 10.27
N GLY A 159 -19.54 -14.57 9.50
CA GLY A 159 -18.40 -13.77 9.94
C GLY A 159 -17.09 -14.53 9.82
N ASN A 160 -16.04 -14.05 10.51
CA ASN A 160 -14.72 -14.72 10.51
C ASN A 160 -14.78 -16.04 11.27
N PHE A 161 -14.10 -17.05 10.77
CA PHE A 161 -13.93 -18.36 11.40
C PHE A 161 -12.58 -18.96 11.00
N PHE A 162 -12.18 -20.05 11.66
CA PHE A 162 -10.90 -20.71 11.42
C PHE A 162 -11.06 -22.01 10.65
N VAL A 163 -10.05 -22.30 9.83
CA VAL A 163 -9.90 -23.57 9.15
C VAL A 163 -8.54 -24.19 9.51
N ASN A 164 -8.53 -25.49 9.77
CA ASN A 164 -7.28 -26.19 10.04
C ASN A 164 -6.43 -26.27 8.76
N SER A 165 -5.16 -25.98 8.90
CA SER A 165 -4.20 -26.14 7.81
C SER A 165 -4.04 -27.63 7.47
N TYR A 166 -4.10 -27.95 6.18
CA TYR A 166 -3.78 -29.30 5.69
C TYR A 166 -2.26 -29.52 5.53
N VAL A 167 -1.46 -28.47 5.73
CA VAL A 167 -0.01 -28.51 5.55
C VAL A 167 0.60 -29.31 6.71
N LYS A 168 1.11 -30.50 6.40
CA LYS A 168 1.79 -31.39 7.34
C LYS A 168 3.31 -31.27 7.18
N ALA A 169 4.05 -31.54 8.25
CA ALA A 169 5.50 -31.39 8.29
C ALA A 169 6.23 -32.11 7.15
N HIS A 170 5.79 -33.31 6.75
CA HIS A 170 6.41 -34.10 5.68
C HIS A 170 6.19 -33.53 4.26
N TYR A 171 5.25 -32.58 4.06
CA TYR A 171 5.10 -31.86 2.81
C TYR A 171 5.99 -30.61 2.74
N LEU A 172 6.66 -30.26 3.84
CA LEU A 172 7.41 -29.02 3.97
C LEU A 172 8.89 -29.22 3.63
N THR A 173 9.50 -30.32 4.10
CA THR A 173 10.93 -30.55 3.97
C THR A 173 11.27 -32.04 4.09
N HIS A 174 12.39 -32.46 3.53
CA HIS A 174 12.98 -33.79 3.74
C HIS A 174 13.76 -33.88 5.06
N ASN A 175 14.06 -32.77 5.73
CA ASN A 175 14.77 -32.74 7.00
C ASN A 175 13.89 -33.28 8.13
N ILE A 176 14.17 -34.50 8.59
CA ILE A 176 13.39 -35.22 9.61
C ILE A 176 13.41 -34.50 10.96
N GLU A 177 14.51 -33.91 11.36
CA GLU A 177 14.60 -33.17 12.64
C GLU A 177 13.71 -31.93 12.58
N ARG A 178 13.72 -31.24 11.47
CA ARG A 178 12.88 -30.05 11.25
C ARG A 178 11.38 -30.41 11.18
N GLN A 179 11.02 -31.57 10.60
CA GLN A 179 9.66 -32.11 10.65
C GLN A 179 9.22 -32.37 12.08
N LYS A 180 10.01 -33.10 12.88
CA LYS A 180 9.73 -33.40 14.29
C LYS A 180 9.62 -32.12 15.11
N SER A 181 10.54 -31.17 14.91
CA SER A 181 10.49 -29.87 15.57
C SER A 181 9.20 -29.10 15.22
N TYR A 182 8.75 -29.12 13.95
CA TYR A 182 7.50 -28.48 13.55
C TYR A 182 6.28 -29.11 14.24
N ASP A 183 6.23 -30.44 14.32
CA ASP A 183 5.09 -31.15 14.91
C ASP A 183 4.98 -30.97 16.43
N ASN A 184 6.09 -30.77 17.13
CA ASN A 184 6.16 -30.64 18.58
C ASN A 184 6.23 -29.18 19.08
N ASP A 185 6.31 -28.19 18.19
CA ASP A 185 6.46 -26.81 18.56
C ASP A 185 5.11 -26.20 19.01
N PRO A 186 4.96 -25.78 20.26
CA PRO A 186 3.71 -25.23 20.79
C PRO A 186 3.37 -23.84 20.22
N LEU A 187 4.34 -23.15 19.62
CA LEU A 187 4.14 -21.82 19.01
C LEU A 187 3.63 -21.89 17.57
N ILE A 188 3.57 -23.08 16.97
CA ILE A 188 3.00 -23.28 15.63
C ILE A 188 1.49 -23.10 15.66
N ALA A 189 0.98 -22.14 14.86
CA ALA A 189 -0.45 -21.98 14.64
C ALA A 189 -0.99 -23.12 13.76
N ARG A 190 -1.95 -23.93 14.26
CA ARG A 190 -2.50 -25.07 13.50
C ARG A 190 -3.68 -24.68 12.62
N ALA A 191 -4.32 -23.57 12.91
CA ALA A 191 -5.44 -23.03 12.16
C ALA A 191 -5.09 -21.66 11.59
N ILE A 192 -5.81 -21.28 10.53
CA ILE A 192 -5.73 -19.96 9.92
C ILE A 192 -7.13 -19.38 9.81
N SER A 193 -7.29 -18.10 10.08
CA SER A 193 -8.57 -17.42 9.90
C SER A 193 -8.92 -17.32 8.41
N VAL A 194 -10.21 -17.47 8.10
CA VAL A 194 -10.68 -17.36 6.72
C VAL A 194 -10.48 -15.95 6.17
N ARG A 195 -10.58 -14.93 7.04
CA ARG A 195 -10.28 -13.54 6.69
C ARG A 195 -8.86 -13.39 6.13
N ILE A 196 -7.87 -13.90 6.85
CA ILE A 196 -6.47 -13.83 6.43
C ILE A 196 -6.21 -14.70 5.21
N LEU A 197 -6.77 -15.90 5.14
CA LEU A 197 -6.61 -16.78 3.99
C LEU A 197 -7.16 -16.13 2.70
N LEU A 198 -8.33 -15.53 2.74
CA LEU A 198 -8.93 -14.87 1.57
C LEU A 198 -8.18 -13.58 1.21
N GLY A 199 -7.80 -12.77 2.19
CA GLY A 199 -6.99 -11.58 1.97
C GLY A 199 -5.62 -11.90 1.38
N LEU A 200 -5.00 -13.02 1.80
CA LEU A 200 -3.73 -13.49 1.22
C LEU A 200 -3.88 -13.80 -0.28
N TYR A 201 -4.98 -14.45 -0.69
CA TYR A 201 -5.24 -14.69 -2.12
C TYR A 201 -5.41 -13.38 -2.90
N GLU A 202 -6.13 -12.42 -2.33
CA GLU A 202 -6.38 -11.13 -2.99
C GLU A 202 -5.10 -10.31 -3.13
N ALA A 203 -4.28 -10.24 -2.08
CA ALA A 203 -2.98 -9.57 -2.11
C ALA A 203 -2.00 -10.25 -3.09
N ALA A 204 -1.95 -11.58 -3.08
CA ALA A 204 -1.09 -12.35 -3.98
C ALA A 204 -1.49 -12.18 -5.45
N GLU A 205 -2.78 -12.25 -5.78
CA GLU A 205 -3.28 -12.03 -7.15
C GLU A 205 -2.93 -10.61 -7.63
N ARG A 206 -3.12 -9.59 -6.77
CA ARG A 206 -2.77 -8.21 -7.06
C ARG A 206 -1.28 -8.03 -7.33
N VAL A 207 -0.43 -8.49 -6.43
CA VAL A 207 1.02 -8.31 -6.52
C VAL A 207 1.61 -9.06 -7.73
N VAL A 208 1.08 -10.23 -8.09
CA VAL A 208 1.50 -10.95 -9.30
C VAL A 208 1.01 -10.23 -10.56
N ALA A 209 -0.18 -9.66 -10.54
CA ALA A 209 -0.73 -8.91 -11.68
C ALA A 209 0.04 -7.63 -11.95
N ASP A 210 0.52 -6.95 -10.91
CA ASP A 210 1.18 -5.65 -10.97
C ASP A 210 2.64 -5.65 -10.49
N ALA A 211 3.34 -6.77 -10.63
CA ALA A 211 4.73 -6.91 -10.20
C ALA A 211 5.69 -5.91 -10.88
N GLN A 212 5.32 -5.32 -12.03
CA GLN A 212 6.08 -4.26 -12.68
C GLN A 212 6.26 -2.99 -11.84
N ALA A 213 5.40 -2.77 -10.84
CA ALA A 213 5.56 -1.68 -9.89
C ALA A 213 6.72 -1.89 -8.90
N ILE A 214 7.23 -3.12 -8.78
CA ILE A 214 8.34 -3.48 -7.87
C ILE A 214 9.65 -3.37 -8.62
N THR A 215 10.47 -2.39 -8.28
CA THR A 215 11.78 -2.14 -8.91
C THR A 215 12.97 -2.47 -7.99
N THR A 216 12.71 -2.81 -6.73
CA THR A 216 13.72 -3.32 -5.78
C THR A 216 14.43 -4.55 -6.35
N PRO A 217 15.77 -4.71 -6.20
CA PRO A 217 16.47 -5.93 -6.55
C PRO A 217 15.89 -7.16 -5.84
N VAL A 218 15.51 -8.20 -6.60
CA VAL A 218 14.86 -9.39 -6.05
C VAL A 218 15.55 -10.66 -6.52
N GLN A 219 15.86 -11.55 -5.57
CA GLN A 219 16.16 -12.96 -5.83
C GLN A 219 14.96 -13.81 -5.46
N LEU A 220 14.47 -14.63 -6.41
CA LEU A 220 13.36 -15.55 -6.23
C LEU A 220 13.86 -17.00 -6.19
N LEU A 221 13.63 -17.68 -5.07
CA LEU A 221 13.94 -19.10 -4.90
C LEU A 221 12.64 -19.91 -5.03
N ILE A 222 12.59 -20.86 -5.97
CA ILE A 222 11.41 -21.69 -6.24
C ILE A 222 11.74 -23.14 -5.89
N SER A 223 11.06 -23.70 -4.92
CA SER A 223 11.15 -25.13 -4.59
C SER A 223 10.52 -25.97 -5.70
N GLY A 224 11.35 -26.80 -6.39
CA GLY A 224 10.95 -27.51 -7.60
C GLY A 224 9.92 -28.63 -7.39
N SER A 225 9.81 -29.17 -6.17
CA SER A 225 8.86 -30.23 -5.80
C SER A 225 7.87 -29.77 -4.72
N ASP A 226 7.47 -28.51 -4.76
CA ASP A 226 6.58 -27.90 -3.77
C ASP A 226 5.18 -28.52 -3.77
N TRP A 227 4.73 -29.03 -2.61
CA TRP A 227 3.42 -29.61 -2.41
C TRP A 227 2.35 -28.59 -1.99
N VAL A 228 2.77 -27.40 -1.55
CA VAL A 228 1.88 -26.41 -0.92
C VAL A 228 1.44 -25.32 -1.88
N VAL A 229 2.33 -24.84 -2.77
CA VAL A 229 2.05 -23.72 -3.66
C VAL A 229 2.25 -24.07 -5.14
N HIS A 230 1.58 -23.30 -6.01
CA HIS A 230 1.73 -23.42 -7.45
C HIS A 230 2.94 -22.64 -7.96
N HIS A 231 3.72 -23.20 -8.89
CA HIS A 231 4.89 -22.56 -9.48
C HIS A 231 4.52 -21.43 -10.48
N LYS A 232 3.46 -21.61 -11.26
CA LYS A 232 3.11 -20.66 -12.32
C LYS A 232 3.02 -19.21 -11.84
N PRO A 233 2.31 -18.86 -10.73
CA PRO A 233 2.27 -17.49 -10.25
C PRO A 233 3.64 -16.94 -9.83
N GLN A 234 4.57 -17.78 -9.34
CA GLN A 234 5.93 -17.37 -9.02
C GLN A 234 6.72 -17.02 -10.29
N HIS A 235 6.54 -17.79 -11.36
CA HIS A 235 7.12 -17.47 -12.67
C HIS A 235 6.50 -16.21 -13.28
N ASP A 236 5.17 -16.05 -13.19
CA ASP A 236 4.46 -14.89 -13.70
C ASP A 236 4.92 -13.60 -12.97
N PHE A 237 5.08 -13.67 -11.64
CA PHE A 237 5.63 -12.58 -10.82
C PHE A 237 7.03 -12.19 -11.27
N TYR A 238 7.96 -13.18 -11.36
CA TYR A 238 9.32 -12.93 -11.80
C TYR A 238 9.39 -12.29 -13.19
N ASN A 239 8.62 -12.81 -14.12
CA ASN A 239 8.63 -12.30 -15.50
C ASN A 239 8.15 -10.85 -15.60
N ARG A 240 7.20 -10.46 -14.73
CA ARG A 240 6.62 -9.11 -14.69
C ARG A 240 7.37 -8.11 -13.81
N LEU A 241 8.27 -8.57 -12.91
CA LEU A 241 9.02 -7.65 -12.04
C LEU A 241 9.65 -6.51 -12.82
N GLY A 242 9.41 -5.27 -12.36
CA GLY A 242 9.98 -4.05 -12.93
C GLY A 242 11.46 -3.83 -12.57
N SER A 243 11.99 -4.61 -11.64
CA SER A 243 13.41 -4.55 -11.28
C SER A 243 14.31 -4.96 -12.44
N HIS A 244 15.33 -4.16 -12.72
CA HIS A 244 16.41 -4.54 -13.66
C HIS A 244 17.37 -5.58 -13.08
N ILE A 245 17.40 -5.72 -11.75
CA ILE A 245 18.21 -6.69 -11.03
C ILE A 245 17.30 -7.74 -10.43
N LYS A 246 17.11 -8.84 -11.15
CA LYS A 246 16.28 -9.94 -10.70
C LYS A 246 16.91 -11.27 -11.05
N GLU A 247 16.90 -12.19 -10.10
CA GLU A 247 17.39 -13.56 -10.27
C GLU A 247 16.29 -14.55 -9.91
N ARG A 248 16.31 -15.72 -10.56
CA ARG A 248 15.39 -16.82 -10.26
C ARG A 248 16.14 -18.13 -10.24
N HIS A 249 16.07 -18.83 -9.12
CA HIS A 249 16.65 -20.16 -8.94
C HIS A 249 15.54 -21.18 -8.70
N ILE A 250 15.44 -22.17 -9.57
CA ILE A 250 14.57 -23.33 -9.37
C ILE A 250 15.41 -24.39 -8.70
N LEU A 251 14.99 -24.85 -7.52
CA LEU A 251 15.70 -25.80 -6.68
C LEU A 251 15.08 -27.19 -6.83
N PRO A 252 15.65 -28.06 -7.69
CA PRO A 252 15.08 -29.37 -7.96
C PRO A 252 14.97 -30.21 -6.69
N GLY A 253 13.85 -30.91 -6.52
CA GLY A 253 13.61 -31.78 -5.36
C GLY A 253 13.23 -31.06 -4.05
N PHE A 254 13.42 -29.75 -3.94
CA PHE A 254 13.06 -29.01 -2.72
C PHE A 254 11.56 -29.00 -2.49
N TYR A 255 11.15 -29.21 -1.25
CA TYR A 255 9.77 -29.01 -0.77
C TYR A 255 9.57 -27.56 -0.32
N HIS A 256 8.40 -27.26 0.24
CA HIS A 256 7.95 -25.88 0.50
C HIS A 256 8.81 -25.09 1.50
N ASP A 257 9.43 -25.73 2.49
CA ASP A 257 10.36 -25.09 3.44
C ASP A 257 11.75 -24.93 2.82
N THR A 258 11.84 -24.08 1.78
CA THR A 258 13.03 -23.85 0.95
C THR A 258 14.29 -23.63 1.78
N LEU A 259 14.20 -22.77 2.82
CA LEU A 259 15.34 -22.41 3.67
C LEU A 259 15.65 -23.49 4.72
N GLY A 260 14.67 -24.31 5.09
CA GLY A 260 14.81 -25.42 6.05
C GLY A 260 14.96 -26.78 5.41
N GLU A 261 15.21 -26.85 4.11
CA GLU A 261 15.38 -28.12 3.38
C GLU A 261 16.68 -28.83 3.78
N GLN A 262 16.73 -30.15 3.57
CA GLN A 262 17.91 -30.96 3.90
C GLN A 262 19.15 -30.49 3.15
N ASN A 263 19.02 -30.20 1.87
CA ASN A 263 20.11 -29.75 1.00
C ASN A 263 20.12 -28.21 0.84
N ARG A 264 19.67 -27.46 1.84
CA ARG A 264 19.49 -25.99 1.81
C ARG A 264 20.74 -25.21 1.42
N GLU A 265 21.95 -25.78 1.59
CA GLU A 265 23.20 -25.12 1.20
C GLU A 265 23.20 -24.68 -0.26
N ILE A 266 22.52 -25.40 -1.14
CA ILE A 266 22.35 -25.01 -2.56
C ILE A 266 21.66 -23.62 -2.66
N ALA A 267 20.62 -23.38 -1.86
CA ALA A 267 19.95 -22.10 -1.81
C ALA A 267 20.82 -21.02 -1.15
N PHE A 268 21.51 -21.37 -0.05
CA PHE A 268 22.33 -20.41 0.68
C PHE A 268 23.56 -19.94 -0.09
N VAL A 269 24.16 -20.78 -0.94
CA VAL A 269 25.24 -20.36 -1.85
C VAL A 269 24.77 -19.23 -2.77
N GLU A 270 23.60 -19.36 -3.39
CA GLU A 270 23.04 -18.35 -4.28
C GLU A 270 22.62 -17.09 -3.51
N MET A 271 22.05 -17.25 -2.31
CA MET A 271 21.69 -16.12 -1.45
C MET A 271 22.92 -15.32 -1.03
N ARG A 272 23.98 -15.99 -0.55
CA ARG A 272 25.23 -15.33 -0.15
C ARG A 272 25.83 -14.52 -1.29
N ARG A 273 25.88 -15.13 -2.51
CA ARG A 273 26.38 -14.46 -3.71
C ARG A 273 25.54 -13.21 -4.00
N PHE A 274 24.23 -13.35 -4.13
CA PHE A 274 23.33 -12.25 -4.46
C PHE A 274 23.42 -11.09 -3.43
N ILE A 275 23.34 -11.39 -2.13
CA ILE A 275 23.38 -10.39 -1.08
C ILE A 275 24.72 -9.64 -1.12
N ARG A 276 25.86 -10.34 -1.17
CA ARG A 276 27.19 -9.70 -1.25
C ARG A 276 27.32 -8.82 -2.48
N ASP A 277 26.85 -9.28 -3.63
CA ASP A 277 26.89 -8.49 -4.87
C ASP A 277 26.07 -7.19 -4.74
N ARG A 278 24.92 -7.26 -4.06
CA ARG A 278 24.09 -6.03 -3.85
C ARG A 278 24.75 -5.05 -2.90
N PHE A 279 25.37 -5.52 -1.83
CA PHE A 279 26.04 -4.63 -0.86
C PHE A 279 27.39 -4.11 -1.36
N ASN A 280 28.03 -4.77 -2.28
CA ASN A 280 29.29 -4.32 -2.90
C ASN A 280 29.08 -3.29 -4.03
N GLN A 281 27.84 -3.06 -4.46
CA GLN A 281 27.50 -2.11 -5.52
C GLN A 281 26.70 -0.93 -4.95
N PRO A 282 26.77 0.25 -5.57
CA PRO A 282 25.89 1.37 -5.22
C PRO A 282 24.42 0.96 -5.31
N LEU A 283 23.57 1.56 -4.47
CA LEU A 283 22.13 1.37 -4.58
C LEU A 283 21.65 1.84 -5.96
N GLN A 284 21.03 0.95 -6.70
CA GLN A 284 20.47 1.27 -8.01
C GLN A 284 18.95 1.45 -7.88
N GLN A 285 18.47 2.58 -8.32
CA GLN A 285 17.03 2.87 -8.41
C GLN A 285 16.66 3.11 -9.87
N VAL A 286 15.52 2.57 -10.29
CA VAL A 286 14.97 2.87 -11.61
C VAL A 286 14.36 4.27 -11.57
N ASP A 287 14.76 5.14 -12.49
CA ASP A 287 14.15 6.47 -12.64
C ASP A 287 12.78 6.34 -13.30
N LEU A 288 11.73 6.64 -12.55
CA LEU A 288 10.34 6.60 -13.00
C LEU A 288 9.76 8.00 -13.27
N THR A 289 10.56 9.05 -13.14
CA THR A 289 10.06 10.44 -13.30
C THR A 289 9.51 10.74 -14.69
N GLN A 290 9.91 9.96 -15.71
CA GLN A 290 9.41 10.04 -17.09
C GLN A 290 8.49 8.88 -17.49
N ALA A 291 8.00 8.08 -16.52
CA ALA A 291 7.13 6.92 -16.78
C ALA A 291 5.77 7.28 -17.41
N HIS A 292 5.40 8.57 -17.40
CA HIS A 292 4.19 9.07 -18.07
C HIS A 292 4.33 9.11 -19.61
N LEU A 293 5.54 9.09 -20.17
CA LEU A 293 5.80 9.11 -21.61
C LEU A 293 5.83 7.70 -22.21
N PHE A 294 6.31 6.71 -21.43
CA PHE A 294 6.50 5.33 -21.87
C PHE A 294 6.39 4.37 -20.67
N GLY A 295 6.28 3.10 -20.95
CA GLY A 295 6.17 2.05 -19.93
C GLY A 295 4.77 1.46 -19.80
N ASP A 296 4.60 0.58 -18.82
CA ASP A 296 3.40 -0.26 -18.69
C ASP A 296 2.16 0.55 -18.28
N SER A 297 2.31 1.48 -17.33
CA SER A 297 1.20 2.32 -16.88
C SER A 297 0.70 3.28 -17.97
N ARG A 298 1.59 3.71 -18.86
CA ARG A 298 1.20 4.52 -20.02
C ARG A 298 0.42 3.70 -21.02
N ARG A 299 0.92 2.51 -21.38
CA ARG A 299 0.20 1.60 -22.31
C ARG A 299 -1.18 1.25 -21.78
N GLU A 300 -1.28 0.89 -20.49
CA GLU A 300 -2.57 0.60 -19.84
C GLU A 300 -3.54 1.77 -19.96
N ALA A 301 -3.09 2.98 -19.69
CA ALA A 301 -3.92 4.18 -19.81
C ALA A 301 -4.37 4.44 -21.25
N ASP A 302 -3.50 4.26 -22.26
CA ASP A 302 -3.81 4.41 -23.67
C ASP A 302 -4.81 3.33 -24.16
N GLU A 303 -4.66 2.08 -23.72
CA GLU A 303 -5.60 0.99 -23.97
C GLU A 303 -6.98 1.30 -23.36
N LEU A 304 -7.02 1.78 -22.13
CA LEU A 304 -8.25 2.16 -21.46
C LEU A 304 -8.93 3.37 -22.08
N ALA A 305 -8.16 4.32 -22.61
CA ALA A 305 -8.67 5.48 -23.32
C ALA A 305 -9.26 5.12 -24.70
N THR A 306 -8.79 4.02 -25.32
CA THR A 306 -9.25 3.59 -26.64
C THR A 306 -10.69 3.06 -26.57
N PRO A 307 -11.65 3.66 -27.32
CA PRO A 307 -13.04 3.19 -27.31
C PRO A 307 -13.19 1.76 -27.84
N LEU A 308 -14.00 0.98 -27.19
CA LEU A 308 -14.35 -0.38 -27.65
C LEU A 308 -15.53 -0.31 -28.62
N PRO A 309 -15.45 -0.97 -29.82
CA PRO A 309 -16.58 -1.07 -30.73
C PRO A 309 -17.78 -1.78 -30.08
N VAL A 310 -18.96 -1.18 -30.18
CA VAL A 310 -20.20 -1.72 -29.56
C VAL A 310 -20.60 -3.08 -30.15
N CYS A 311 -20.14 -3.39 -31.37
CA CYS A 311 -20.39 -4.69 -32.01
C CYS A 311 -19.56 -5.84 -31.40
N THR A 312 -18.57 -5.55 -30.52
CA THR A 312 -17.84 -6.61 -29.80
C THR A 312 -18.57 -7.00 -28.51
N PRO A 313 -18.44 -8.25 -28.04
CA PRO A 313 -19.05 -8.67 -26.77
C PRO A 313 -18.67 -7.78 -25.58
N LEU A 314 -17.41 -7.40 -25.48
CA LEU A 314 -16.91 -6.54 -24.40
C LEU A 314 -17.42 -5.09 -24.54
N GLY A 315 -17.46 -4.55 -25.78
CA GLY A 315 -18.00 -3.23 -26.04
C GLY A 315 -19.50 -3.15 -25.75
N ALA A 316 -20.27 -4.18 -26.14
CA ALA A 316 -21.70 -4.30 -25.82
C ALA A 316 -21.94 -4.40 -24.31
N PHE A 317 -21.12 -5.16 -23.59
CA PHE A 317 -21.16 -5.25 -22.12
C PHE A 317 -21.00 -3.87 -21.47
N TRP A 318 -19.94 -3.12 -21.81
CA TRP A 318 -19.71 -1.80 -21.23
C TRP A 318 -20.77 -0.77 -21.65
N ALA A 319 -21.29 -0.85 -22.87
CA ALA A 319 -22.39 0.01 -23.29
C ALA A 319 -23.66 -0.23 -22.46
N THR A 320 -24.00 -1.50 -22.22
CA THR A 320 -25.13 -1.90 -21.36
C THR A 320 -24.90 -1.48 -19.91
N TYR A 321 -23.70 -1.63 -19.41
CA TYR A 321 -23.33 -1.21 -18.04
C TYR A 321 -23.48 0.30 -17.86
N ARG A 322 -22.97 1.14 -18.80
CA ARG A 322 -23.21 2.60 -18.80
C ARG A 322 -24.70 2.94 -18.82
N ALA A 323 -25.48 2.27 -19.67
CA ALA A 323 -26.92 2.48 -19.73
C ALA A 323 -27.60 2.16 -18.41
N SER A 324 -27.18 1.09 -17.72
CA SER A 324 -27.71 0.73 -16.40
C SER A 324 -27.37 1.77 -15.31
N LEU A 325 -26.15 2.32 -15.30
CA LEU A 325 -25.78 3.41 -14.39
C LEU A 325 -26.61 4.68 -14.65
N LYS A 326 -26.79 5.03 -15.94
CA LYS A 326 -27.65 6.17 -16.33
C LYS A 326 -29.13 5.93 -15.96
N LEU A 327 -29.62 4.70 -16.06
CA LEU A 327 -30.96 4.37 -15.59
C LEU A 327 -31.05 4.44 -14.06
N GLY A 328 -30.04 3.91 -13.35
CA GLY A 328 -29.97 3.94 -11.89
C GLY A 328 -29.93 5.35 -11.30
N SER A 329 -29.36 6.32 -12.03
CA SER A 329 -29.33 7.72 -11.60
C SER A 329 -30.71 8.38 -11.45
N ARG A 330 -31.77 7.77 -12.01
CA ARG A 330 -33.14 8.23 -11.79
C ARG A 330 -33.65 7.98 -10.39
N TRP A 331 -33.03 7.04 -9.67
CA TRP A 331 -33.46 6.64 -8.33
C TRP A 331 -32.41 6.86 -7.25
N SER A 332 -31.13 6.73 -7.56
CA SER A 332 -29.99 6.88 -6.65
C SER A 332 -29.41 8.30 -6.74
N GLU A 333 -29.32 8.97 -5.60
CA GLU A 333 -28.75 10.33 -5.52
C GLU A 333 -27.24 10.34 -5.87
N GLY A 334 -26.45 9.38 -5.36
CA GLY A 334 -25.03 9.31 -5.65
C GLY A 334 -24.75 9.06 -7.13
N LEU A 335 -25.52 8.19 -7.80
CA LEU A 335 -25.40 8.01 -9.24
C LEU A 335 -25.82 9.26 -10.02
N ARG A 336 -26.85 9.99 -9.56
CA ARG A 336 -27.30 11.24 -10.17
C ARG A 336 -26.20 12.31 -10.11
N ILE A 337 -25.63 12.55 -8.92
CA ILE A 337 -24.54 13.49 -8.73
C ILE A 337 -23.35 13.13 -9.64
N GLY A 338 -22.94 11.85 -9.65
CA GLY A 338 -21.84 11.38 -10.48
C GLY A 338 -22.08 11.57 -11.99
N GLN A 339 -23.32 11.37 -12.47
CA GLN A 339 -23.66 11.59 -13.89
C GLN A 339 -23.68 13.09 -14.25
N GLU A 340 -24.12 13.94 -13.33
CA GLU A 340 -24.26 15.40 -13.57
C GLU A 340 -22.94 16.14 -13.43
N THR A 341 -22.08 15.76 -12.46
CA THR A 341 -20.87 16.52 -12.11
C THR A 341 -19.56 15.79 -12.42
N GLY A 342 -19.63 14.53 -12.82
CA GLY A 342 -18.47 13.61 -12.93
C GLY A 342 -18.27 12.81 -11.64
N PHE A 343 -17.94 11.52 -11.79
CA PHE A 343 -17.70 10.64 -10.65
C PHE A 343 -16.40 10.98 -9.89
N ASP A 344 -15.51 11.73 -10.50
CA ASP A 344 -14.26 12.25 -9.95
C ASP A 344 -14.37 13.71 -9.45
N SER A 345 -15.57 14.28 -9.39
CA SER A 345 -15.78 15.67 -8.97
C SER A 345 -15.77 15.85 -7.45
N GLY A 346 -15.47 17.08 -6.99
CA GLY A 346 -15.56 17.44 -5.57
C GLY A 346 -16.93 17.18 -4.96
N SER A 347 -18.02 17.39 -5.72
CA SER A 347 -19.39 17.12 -5.29
C SER A 347 -19.66 15.64 -5.06
N THR A 348 -19.18 14.77 -5.97
CA THR A 348 -19.29 13.32 -5.80
C THR A 348 -18.48 12.85 -4.59
N LEU A 349 -17.25 13.35 -4.43
CA LEU A 349 -16.41 12.98 -3.28
C LEU A 349 -17.01 13.45 -1.96
N ASP A 350 -17.60 14.65 -1.90
CA ASP A 350 -18.31 15.13 -0.70
C ASP A 350 -19.49 14.22 -0.34
N TYR A 351 -20.25 13.78 -1.32
CA TYR A 351 -21.34 12.84 -1.12
C TYR A 351 -20.85 11.49 -0.57
N VAL A 352 -19.76 10.95 -1.14
CA VAL A 352 -19.09 9.72 -0.67
C VAL A 352 -18.59 9.87 0.77
N TYR A 353 -18.02 11.01 1.12
CA TYR A 353 -17.54 11.30 2.49
C TYR A 353 -18.68 11.34 3.52
N ARG A 354 -19.85 11.86 3.15
CA ARG A 354 -21.03 11.86 4.02
C ARG A 354 -21.55 10.44 4.29
N ASN A 355 -21.45 9.55 3.30
CA ASN A 355 -21.85 8.13 3.38
C ASN A 355 -23.30 7.95 3.88
N GLN A 356 -24.21 8.78 3.41
CA GLN A 356 -25.63 8.75 3.77
C GLN A 356 -26.45 8.40 2.53
N PRO A 357 -26.88 7.13 2.36
CA PRO A 357 -27.63 6.71 1.19
C PRO A 357 -28.93 7.48 1.03
N GLN A 358 -29.18 8.03 -0.16
CA GLN A 358 -30.39 8.77 -0.52
C GLN A 358 -30.92 8.31 -1.87
N GLY A 359 -32.23 8.46 -2.06
CA GLY A 359 -32.88 8.09 -3.30
C GLY A 359 -34.34 8.53 -3.35
N SER A 360 -34.91 8.55 -4.55
CA SER A 360 -36.30 8.97 -4.79
C SER A 360 -37.34 8.05 -4.14
N ASN A 361 -36.97 6.83 -3.78
CA ASN A 361 -37.80 5.81 -3.11
C ASN A 361 -36.92 4.75 -2.42
N ALA A 362 -37.52 3.78 -1.74
CA ALA A 362 -36.80 2.72 -1.02
C ALA A 362 -35.85 1.90 -1.92
N PHE A 363 -36.23 1.63 -3.16
CA PHE A 363 -35.35 0.96 -4.14
C PHE A 363 -34.16 1.84 -4.50
N GLY A 364 -34.37 3.16 -4.69
CA GLY A 364 -33.30 4.11 -4.95
C GLY A 364 -32.31 4.19 -3.79
N VAL A 365 -32.79 4.22 -2.55
CA VAL A 365 -31.94 4.17 -1.35
C VAL A 365 -31.13 2.87 -1.27
N TRP A 366 -31.73 1.73 -1.66
CA TRP A 366 -31.00 0.45 -1.73
C TRP A 366 -29.92 0.46 -2.81
N VAL A 367 -30.20 0.97 -4.01
CA VAL A 367 -29.22 1.14 -5.09
C VAL A 367 -28.07 2.06 -4.63
N ASP A 368 -28.41 3.17 -3.99
CA ASP A 368 -27.44 4.15 -3.51
C ASP A 368 -26.54 3.57 -2.41
N LYS A 369 -27.11 2.79 -1.49
CA LYS A 369 -26.34 2.03 -0.49
C LYS A 369 -25.35 1.08 -1.14
N TYR A 370 -25.76 0.39 -2.22
CA TYR A 370 -24.87 -0.48 -2.97
C TYR A 370 -23.75 0.31 -3.66
N TYR A 371 -24.09 1.44 -4.29
CA TYR A 371 -23.14 2.37 -4.88
C TYR A 371 -22.09 2.87 -3.88
N LEU A 372 -22.53 3.38 -2.72
CA LEU A 372 -21.62 3.89 -1.67
C LEU A 372 -20.74 2.79 -1.04
N ASN A 373 -21.13 1.52 -1.14
CA ASN A 373 -20.35 0.39 -0.67
C ASN A 373 -19.39 -0.20 -1.71
N ALA A 374 -19.29 0.39 -2.92
CA ALA A 374 -18.26 0.00 -3.88
C ALA A 374 -16.86 0.12 -3.26
N ILE A 375 -15.96 -0.79 -3.65
CA ILE A 375 -14.62 -0.90 -3.07
C ILE A 375 -13.84 0.43 -3.17
N GLY A 376 -13.90 1.12 -4.31
CA GLY A 376 -13.26 2.42 -4.48
C GLY A 376 -13.78 3.47 -3.49
N TRP A 377 -15.11 3.54 -3.27
CA TRP A 377 -15.69 4.50 -2.32
C TRP A 377 -15.37 4.17 -0.85
N ARG A 378 -15.26 2.89 -0.49
CA ARG A 378 -14.75 2.50 0.83
C ARG A 378 -13.30 2.95 1.01
N GLY A 379 -12.45 2.74 0.01
CA GLY A 379 -11.07 3.21 0.01
C GLY A 379 -10.97 4.74 0.12
N ILE A 380 -11.80 5.48 -0.61
CA ILE A 380 -11.88 6.96 -0.52
C ILE A 380 -12.24 7.42 0.90
N ARG A 381 -13.19 6.76 1.58
CA ARG A 381 -13.50 7.08 2.98
C ARG A 381 -12.36 6.74 3.93
N GLN A 382 -11.67 5.62 3.70
CA GLN A 382 -10.48 5.27 4.49
C GLN A 382 -9.33 6.26 4.24
N ARG A 383 -9.13 6.69 2.98
CA ARG A 383 -8.18 7.77 2.63
C ARG A 383 -8.44 9.03 3.44
N LYS A 384 -9.72 9.45 3.56
CA LYS A 384 -10.10 10.60 4.40
C LYS A 384 -9.66 10.41 5.86
N VAL A 385 -9.89 9.24 6.45
CA VAL A 385 -9.45 8.93 7.83
C VAL A 385 -7.92 8.99 7.94
N ASN A 386 -7.21 8.43 6.96
CA ASN A 386 -5.75 8.43 6.94
C ASN A 386 -5.17 9.84 6.75
N ILE A 387 -5.81 10.71 5.95
CA ILE A 387 -5.43 12.13 5.85
C ILE A 387 -5.59 12.83 7.21
N GLY A 388 -6.68 12.56 7.94
CA GLY A 388 -6.87 13.09 9.29
C GLY A 388 -5.72 12.70 10.24
N LYS A 389 -5.31 11.42 10.23
CA LYS A 389 -4.14 10.94 10.98
C LYS A 389 -2.85 11.66 10.55
N ALA A 390 -2.65 11.84 9.25
CA ALA A 390 -1.48 12.52 8.71
C ALA A 390 -1.42 13.99 9.14
N ILE A 391 -2.56 14.71 9.11
CA ILE A 391 -2.67 16.10 9.59
C ILE A 391 -2.32 16.17 11.09
N GLN A 392 -2.89 15.29 11.92
CA GLN A 392 -2.61 15.25 13.36
C GLN A 392 -1.13 14.95 13.62
N THR A 393 -0.54 13.99 12.92
CA THR A 393 0.88 13.63 13.06
C THR A 393 1.79 14.80 12.68
N ALA A 394 1.53 15.45 11.54
CA ALA A 394 2.32 16.59 11.08
C ALA A 394 2.19 17.79 12.02
N SER A 395 0.96 18.07 12.47
CA SER A 395 0.69 19.17 13.41
C SER A 395 1.39 18.98 14.76
N ALA A 396 1.37 17.74 15.29
CA ALA A 396 2.10 17.42 16.53
C ALA A 396 3.60 17.64 16.37
N LYS A 397 4.20 17.13 15.28
CA LYS A 397 5.63 17.32 14.98
C LYS A 397 6.02 18.79 14.80
N LEU A 398 5.18 19.61 14.16
CA LEU A 398 5.42 21.05 14.03
C LEU A 398 5.41 21.74 15.39
N ARG A 399 4.43 21.44 16.24
CA ARG A 399 4.31 22.01 17.58
C ARG A 399 5.45 21.57 18.51
N GLU A 400 5.86 20.30 18.45
CA GLU A 400 7.04 19.80 19.16
C GLU A 400 8.33 20.56 18.76
N ALA A 401 8.41 20.96 17.48
CA ALA A 401 9.49 21.80 16.96
C ALA A 401 9.32 23.31 17.24
N GLY A 402 8.27 23.72 17.97
CA GLY A 402 7.97 25.12 18.25
C GLY A 402 7.50 25.93 17.03
N LYS A 403 7.04 25.26 15.97
CA LYS A 403 6.56 25.88 14.72
C LYS A 403 5.04 26.04 14.72
N PRO A 404 4.50 27.13 14.13
CA PRO A 404 3.06 27.27 13.92
C PRO A 404 2.56 26.25 12.87
N VAL A 405 1.25 25.96 12.89
CA VAL A 405 0.61 25.07 11.95
C VAL A 405 -0.25 25.89 10.96
N HIS A 406 0.35 26.23 9.82
CA HIS A 406 -0.31 26.93 8.71
C HIS A 406 -0.54 25.94 7.58
N VAL A 407 -1.80 25.55 7.35
CA VAL A 407 -2.18 24.55 6.35
C VAL A 407 -2.47 25.22 5.01
N LEU A 408 -1.90 24.66 3.94
CA LEU A 408 -2.25 24.96 2.55
C LEU A 408 -2.74 23.65 1.88
N ASP A 409 -4.01 23.59 1.53
CA ASP A 409 -4.62 22.49 0.79
C ASP A 409 -5.00 22.93 -0.63
N ILE A 410 -4.60 22.14 -1.63
CA ILE A 410 -4.88 22.43 -3.05
C ILE A 410 -5.83 21.38 -3.63
N ALA A 411 -6.68 21.79 -4.57
CA ALA A 411 -7.75 20.97 -5.15
C ALA A 411 -8.62 20.35 -4.05
N SER A 412 -9.05 21.20 -3.12
CA SER A 412 -9.72 20.81 -1.87
C SER A 412 -11.10 20.19 -2.08
N GLY A 413 -11.68 20.25 -3.30
CA GLY A 413 -13.09 19.94 -3.51
C GLY A 413 -13.96 20.84 -2.62
N HIS A 414 -14.86 20.26 -1.81
CA HIS A 414 -15.60 21.04 -0.79
C HIS A 414 -14.80 21.24 0.52
N GLY A 415 -13.57 20.73 0.64
CA GLY A 415 -12.72 20.84 1.82
C GLY A 415 -13.13 19.98 3.02
N ARG A 416 -14.18 19.15 2.90
CA ARG A 416 -14.73 18.35 4.02
C ARG A 416 -13.69 17.48 4.70
N TYR A 417 -12.80 16.83 3.96
CA TYR A 417 -11.83 15.91 4.53
C TYR A 417 -10.81 16.62 5.45
N VAL A 418 -10.45 17.87 5.14
CA VAL A 418 -9.63 18.71 6.02
C VAL A 418 -10.45 19.18 7.19
N LEU A 419 -11.64 19.78 6.93
CA LEU A 419 -12.50 20.35 7.98
C LEU A 419 -12.97 19.30 9.01
N ASP A 420 -13.19 18.04 8.60
CA ASP A 420 -13.53 16.94 9.52
C ASP A 420 -12.34 16.47 10.37
N ALA A 421 -11.11 16.76 9.95
CA ALA A 421 -9.91 16.44 10.71
C ALA A 421 -9.56 17.50 11.77
N LEU A 422 -10.17 18.69 11.71
CA LEU A 422 -9.96 19.76 12.68
C LEU A 422 -10.75 19.46 13.96
N THR A 423 -10.04 19.39 15.08
CA THR A 423 -10.63 19.27 16.42
C THR A 423 -10.18 20.46 17.27
N ALA A 424 -10.87 20.74 18.36
CA ALA A 424 -10.49 21.83 19.26
C ALA A 424 -9.03 21.74 19.74
N ASP A 425 -8.55 20.51 20.01
CA ASP A 425 -7.19 20.26 20.50
C ASP A 425 -6.12 20.31 19.40
N THR A 426 -6.53 20.17 18.14
CA THR A 426 -5.60 20.09 16.98
C THR A 426 -5.86 21.20 15.97
N LEU A 427 -6.61 22.26 16.34
CA LEU A 427 -6.92 23.36 15.44
C LEU A 427 -5.62 24.04 14.96
N PRO A 428 -5.37 24.13 13.64
CA PRO A 428 -4.25 24.88 13.09
C PRO A 428 -4.36 26.39 13.37
N ASP A 429 -3.24 27.09 13.31
CA ASP A 429 -3.21 28.54 13.41
C ASP A 429 -3.88 29.22 12.21
N SER A 430 -3.82 28.60 11.04
CA SER A 430 -4.60 28.98 9.87
C SER A 430 -4.75 27.82 8.87
N VAL A 431 -5.85 27.83 8.11
CA VAL A 431 -6.12 26.88 7.03
C VAL A 431 -6.49 27.64 5.76
N ARG A 432 -5.79 27.39 4.69
CA ARG A 432 -6.06 27.93 3.36
C ARG A 432 -6.43 26.81 2.41
N LEU A 433 -7.73 26.73 2.09
CA LEU A 433 -8.27 25.81 1.10
C LEU A 433 -8.28 26.47 -0.28
N ARG A 434 -7.95 25.71 -1.32
CA ARG A 434 -7.92 26.18 -2.71
C ARG A 434 -8.52 25.14 -3.66
N ASP A 435 -9.33 25.61 -4.59
CA ASP A 435 -9.85 24.79 -5.69
C ASP A 435 -10.03 25.67 -6.92
N TYR A 436 -9.96 25.10 -8.12
CA TYR A 436 -10.19 25.84 -9.35
C TYR A 436 -11.67 26.01 -9.70
N SER A 437 -12.55 25.18 -9.12
CA SER A 437 -13.96 25.16 -9.42
C SER A 437 -14.73 26.13 -8.50
N PRO A 438 -15.42 27.14 -9.06
CA PRO A 438 -16.24 28.07 -8.25
C PRO A 438 -17.34 27.34 -7.47
N ILE A 439 -17.88 26.23 -8.00
CA ILE A 439 -18.89 25.40 -7.33
C ILE A 439 -18.31 24.81 -6.05
N ASN A 440 -17.09 24.28 -6.11
CA ASN A 440 -16.41 23.70 -4.95
C ASN A 440 -16.10 24.78 -3.91
N VAL A 441 -15.63 25.95 -4.35
CA VAL A 441 -15.29 27.08 -3.48
C VAL A 441 -16.52 27.59 -2.73
N GLU A 442 -17.65 27.76 -3.43
CA GLU A 442 -18.91 28.21 -2.82
C GLU A 442 -19.43 27.20 -1.79
N ALA A 443 -19.47 25.91 -2.17
CA ALA A 443 -19.88 24.83 -1.27
C ALA A 443 -18.99 24.74 -0.03
N GLY A 444 -17.67 24.89 -0.21
CA GLY A 444 -16.71 24.89 0.89
C GLY A 444 -16.84 26.08 1.82
N ARG A 445 -17.05 27.30 1.28
CA ARG A 445 -17.32 28.51 2.10
C ARG A 445 -18.59 28.35 2.94
N LYS A 446 -19.63 27.75 2.37
CA LYS A 446 -20.86 27.43 3.11
C LYS A 446 -20.57 26.45 4.25
N LEU A 447 -19.81 25.39 3.99
CA LEU A 447 -19.44 24.40 5.00
C LEU A 447 -18.56 25.00 6.12
N ILE A 448 -17.65 25.93 5.80
CA ILE A 448 -16.86 26.69 6.78
C ILE A 448 -17.77 27.52 7.67
N ALA A 449 -18.75 28.24 7.09
CA ALA A 449 -19.70 29.05 7.82
C ALA A 449 -20.61 28.23 8.76
N GLU A 450 -21.11 27.08 8.28
CA GLU A 450 -21.92 26.15 9.08
C GLU A 450 -21.16 25.60 10.30
N ARG A 451 -19.83 25.60 10.27
CA ARG A 451 -18.97 25.13 11.37
C ARG A 451 -18.40 26.24 12.24
N GLY A 452 -18.67 27.50 11.92
CA GLY A 452 -18.12 28.62 12.66
C GLY A 452 -16.60 28.78 12.57
N LEU A 453 -16.00 28.38 11.43
CA LEU A 453 -14.53 28.36 11.25
C LEU A 453 -14.00 29.52 10.40
N GLN A 454 -14.79 30.56 10.15
CA GLN A 454 -14.46 31.65 9.22
C GLN A 454 -13.22 32.47 9.64
N GLU A 455 -12.90 32.52 10.92
CA GLU A 455 -11.70 33.23 11.41
C GLU A 455 -10.41 32.46 11.15
N THR A 456 -10.47 31.12 11.09
CA THR A 456 -9.29 30.26 10.95
C THR A 456 -9.13 29.73 9.52
N VAL A 457 -10.23 29.54 8.78
CA VAL A 457 -10.25 28.88 7.47
C VAL A 457 -10.69 29.84 6.38
N THR A 458 -9.87 29.95 5.33
CA THR A 458 -10.20 30.67 4.09
C THR A 458 -10.32 29.71 2.92
N PHE A 459 -11.15 30.06 1.90
CA PHE A 459 -11.28 29.28 0.68
C PHE A 459 -11.25 30.16 -0.55
N ASN A 460 -10.29 29.93 -1.44
CA ASN A 460 -10.03 30.75 -2.63
C ASN A 460 -10.08 29.92 -3.91
N GLU A 461 -10.55 30.55 -5.00
CA GLU A 461 -10.52 29.99 -6.34
C GLU A 461 -9.11 30.17 -6.92
N VAL A 462 -8.38 29.06 -7.10
CA VAL A 462 -6.98 29.08 -7.53
C VAL A 462 -6.65 27.80 -8.32
N ASN A 463 -5.91 27.95 -9.43
CA ASN A 463 -5.37 26.83 -10.16
C ASN A 463 -4.15 26.23 -9.44
N ALA A 464 -4.23 24.95 -9.07
CA ALA A 464 -3.18 24.22 -8.35
C ALA A 464 -1.90 23.98 -9.17
N TYR A 465 -1.95 24.08 -10.49
CA TYR A 465 -0.81 23.84 -11.38
C TYR A 465 -0.08 25.10 -11.80
N ASP A 466 -0.59 26.27 -11.44
CA ASP A 466 0.10 27.52 -11.65
C ASP A 466 1.02 27.82 -10.47
N ARG A 467 2.34 27.67 -10.70
CA ARG A 467 3.38 27.82 -9.69
C ARG A 467 3.42 29.22 -9.08
N ALA A 468 3.02 30.27 -9.82
CA ALA A 468 2.96 31.62 -9.29
C ALA A 468 2.00 31.76 -8.09
N ASN A 469 1.00 30.89 -8.00
CA ASN A 469 0.03 30.89 -6.90
C ASN A 469 0.61 30.42 -5.55
N TYR A 470 1.83 29.93 -5.51
CA TYR A 470 2.50 29.48 -4.29
C TYR A 470 3.46 30.53 -3.72
N HIS A 471 3.75 31.59 -4.47
CA HIS A 471 4.64 32.66 -4.04
C HIS A 471 3.94 33.61 -3.05
N ASP A 472 4.74 34.25 -2.20
CA ASP A 472 4.33 35.34 -1.30
C ASP A 472 3.15 35.04 -0.38
N LEU A 473 2.93 33.77 -0.04
CA LEU A 473 1.88 33.35 0.86
C LEU A 473 2.16 33.80 2.30
N GLN A 474 1.25 34.60 2.86
CA GLN A 474 1.32 35.06 4.25
C GLN A 474 0.05 34.64 5.03
N PRO A 475 0.16 33.98 6.18
CA PRO A 475 1.39 33.38 6.72
C PRO A 475 1.93 32.28 5.79
N ARG A 476 3.22 32.05 5.82
CA ARG A 476 3.87 31.00 5.02
C ARG A 476 3.40 29.63 5.49
N PRO A 477 2.98 28.71 4.59
CA PRO A 477 2.49 27.40 4.99
C PRO A 477 3.62 26.55 5.58
N THR A 478 3.29 25.80 6.64
CA THR A 478 4.17 24.81 7.27
C THR A 478 3.69 23.37 7.00
N LEU A 479 2.44 23.24 6.52
CA LEU A 479 1.85 21.96 6.15
C LEU A 479 1.10 22.10 4.82
N GLY A 480 1.61 21.44 3.76
CA GLY A 480 0.93 21.29 2.47
C GLY A 480 0.07 20.04 2.43
N ILE A 481 -1.05 20.09 1.72
CA ILE A 481 -1.91 18.94 1.48
C ILE A 481 -2.31 18.92 0.01
N VAL A 482 -2.22 17.74 -0.62
CA VAL A 482 -2.78 17.47 -1.94
C VAL A 482 -3.41 16.08 -1.96
N SER A 483 -4.70 16.01 -2.17
CA SER A 483 -5.45 14.75 -2.12
C SER A 483 -6.36 14.56 -3.32
N GLY A 484 -6.14 13.46 -4.06
CA GLY A 484 -7.01 13.07 -5.19
C GLY A 484 -6.79 13.89 -6.47
N LEU A 485 -5.83 14.81 -6.49
CA LEU A 485 -5.54 15.64 -7.67
C LEU A 485 -4.60 14.94 -8.64
N HIS A 486 -3.47 14.46 -8.12
CA HIS A 486 -2.39 13.92 -8.95
C HIS A 486 -2.80 12.63 -9.67
N GLU A 487 -3.70 11.87 -9.10
CA GLU A 487 -4.26 10.64 -9.70
C GLU A 487 -5.09 10.91 -10.96
N LEU A 488 -5.66 12.10 -11.07
CA LEU A 488 -6.51 12.48 -12.20
C LEU A 488 -5.72 12.85 -13.46
N PHE A 489 -4.46 13.24 -13.33
CA PHE A 489 -3.66 13.72 -14.46
C PHE A 489 -2.50 12.78 -14.75
N ALA A 490 -2.37 12.37 -16.03
CA ALA A 490 -1.36 11.40 -16.46
C ALA A 490 0.06 11.97 -16.51
N ASP A 491 0.18 13.27 -16.77
CA ASP A 491 1.44 13.99 -17.04
C ASP A 491 2.21 14.29 -15.74
N ASN A 492 3.45 13.80 -15.64
CA ASN A 492 4.31 14.03 -14.48
C ASN A 492 4.88 15.46 -14.44
N ASP A 493 5.07 16.12 -15.59
CA ASP A 493 5.58 17.49 -15.60
C ASP A 493 4.54 18.45 -15.03
N LEU A 494 3.25 18.19 -15.30
CA LEU A 494 2.16 18.93 -14.68
C LEU A 494 2.13 18.71 -13.16
N ILE A 495 2.30 17.45 -12.70
CA ILE A 495 2.35 17.13 -11.27
C ILE A 495 3.53 17.83 -10.59
N LEU A 496 4.70 17.83 -11.21
CA LEU A 496 5.89 18.50 -10.70
C LEU A 496 5.68 20.02 -10.52
N ASN A 497 4.88 20.69 -11.35
CA ASN A 497 4.59 22.11 -11.15
C ASN A 497 3.94 22.39 -9.79
N SER A 498 2.93 21.62 -9.40
CA SER A 498 2.31 21.77 -8.07
C SER A 498 3.23 21.35 -6.92
N LEU A 499 4.03 20.30 -7.11
CA LEU A 499 4.99 19.85 -6.10
C LEU A 499 6.13 20.85 -5.88
N TYR A 500 6.69 21.44 -6.95
CA TYR A 500 7.66 22.53 -6.84
C TYR A 500 7.06 23.77 -6.17
N GLY A 501 5.78 24.08 -6.45
CA GLY A 501 5.08 25.13 -5.76
C GLY A 501 5.04 24.92 -4.25
N PHE A 502 4.76 23.71 -3.79
CA PHE A 502 4.88 23.36 -2.36
C PHE A 502 6.32 23.46 -1.86
N GLY A 503 7.30 22.97 -2.62
CA GLY A 503 8.72 23.06 -2.25
C GLY A 503 9.21 24.48 -2.04
N GLU A 504 8.68 25.45 -2.80
CA GLU A 504 8.98 26.89 -2.66
C GLU A 504 8.21 27.56 -1.53
N ALA A 505 6.95 27.13 -1.33
CA ALA A 505 6.09 27.72 -0.30
C ALA A 505 6.44 27.27 1.11
N ILE A 506 6.81 26.00 1.29
CA ILE A 506 7.05 25.37 2.59
C ILE A 506 8.53 25.47 2.96
N GLU A 507 8.82 25.88 4.19
CA GLU A 507 10.20 25.97 4.70
C GLU A 507 10.74 24.61 5.13
N THR A 508 12.07 24.50 5.18
CA THR A 508 12.79 23.34 5.74
C THR A 508 12.21 22.92 7.10
N GLY A 509 11.89 21.64 7.22
CA GLY A 509 11.24 21.06 8.40
C GLY A 509 9.74 21.27 8.45
N GLY A 510 9.11 21.84 7.39
CA GLY A 510 7.66 21.75 7.17
C GLY A 510 7.29 20.45 6.49
N TYR A 511 6.01 20.19 6.29
CA TYR A 511 5.51 18.88 5.84
C TYR A 511 4.62 18.98 4.60
N LEU A 512 4.59 17.90 3.81
CA LEU A 512 3.65 17.68 2.72
C LEU A 512 2.91 16.37 2.92
N ILE A 513 1.58 16.41 2.86
CA ILE A 513 0.71 15.25 2.77
C ILE A 513 0.27 15.10 1.32
N TYR A 514 0.52 13.94 0.73
CA TYR A 514 0.12 13.64 -0.64
C TYR A 514 -0.51 12.25 -0.73
N THR A 515 -1.41 12.08 -1.69
CA THR A 515 -2.07 10.81 -1.93
C THR A 515 -1.60 10.16 -3.22
N GLY A 516 -1.77 8.85 -3.31
CA GLY A 516 -1.50 8.06 -4.49
C GLY A 516 -2.53 6.95 -4.66
N GLN A 517 -2.61 6.42 -5.88
CA GLN A 517 -3.43 5.26 -6.23
C GLN A 517 -2.59 4.31 -7.08
N PRO A 518 -1.66 3.55 -6.46
CA PRO A 518 -0.77 2.65 -7.20
C PRO A 518 -1.52 1.49 -7.87
N TRP A 519 -2.67 1.11 -7.32
CA TRP A 519 -3.50 0.03 -7.83
C TRP A 519 -4.99 0.34 -7.72
N HIS A 520 -5.81 -0.20 -8.64
CA HIS A 520 -7.28 -0.20 -8.48
C HIS A 520 -7.89 -1.44 -9.15
N PRO A 521 -8.63 -2.31 -8.40
CA PRO A 521 -9.18 -3.55 -8.94
C PRO A 521 -10.29 -3.35 -9.99
N GLN A 522 -10.87 -2.16 -10.04
CA GLN A 522 -11.95 -1.79 -10.96
C GLN A 522 -11.52 -0.73 -11.99
N LEU A 523 -10.22 -0.60 -12.28
CA LEU A 523 -9.69 0.45 -13.15
C LEU A 523 -10.37 0.45 -14.53
N GLU A 524 -10.56 -0.73 -15.15
CA GLU A 524 -11.25 -0.86 -16.42
C GLU A 524 -12.72 -0.40 -16.33
N MET A 525 -13.43 -0.78 -15.26
CA MET A 525 -14.81 -0.35 -15.05
C MET A 525 -14.91 1.17 -14.93
N ILE A 526 -14.00 1.78 -14.17
CA ILE A 526 -13.94 3.24 -14.02
C ILE A 526 -13.73 3.89 -15.38
N ALA A 527 -12.71 3.45 -16.13
CA ALA A 527 -12.38 4.02 -17.44
C ALA A 527 -13.46 3.79 -18.51
N ARG A 528 -14.16 2.66 -18.46
CA ARG A 528 -15.15 2.27 -19.47
C ARG A 528 -16.57 2.74 -19.16
N ALA A 529 -16.89 3.00 -17.89
CA ALA A 529 -18.28 3.20 -17.48
C ALA A 529 -18.56 4.52 -16.76
N LEU A 530 -17.56 5.14 -16.11
CA LEU A 530 -17.76 6.35 -15.34
C LEU A 530 -17.37 7.60 -16.12
N THR A 531 -18.12 8.69 -15.91
CA THR A 531 -17.86 10.01 -16.50
C THR A 531 -16.90 10.81 -15.64
N SER A 532 -16.07 11.64 -16.27
CA SER A 532 -15.16 12.58 -15.63
C SER A 532 -15.71 14.01 -15.69
N HIS A 533 -15.35 14.83 -14.68
CA HIS A 533 -15.63 16.27 -14.68
C HIS A 533 -14.68 17.07 -15.60
N LYS A 534 -13.62 16.45 -16.13
CA LYS A 534 -12.62 17.12 -16.96
C LYS A 534 -13.19 17.52 -18.32
N ALA A 535 -13.01 18.77 -18.70
CA ALA A 535 -13.39 19.25 -20.02
C ALA A 535 -12.70 18.44 -21.14
N GLY A 536 -13.47 17.99 -22.13
CA GLY A 536 -12.96 17.23 -23.27
C GLY A 536 -12.68 15.75 -23.01
N SER A 537 -12.89 15.23 -21.78
CA SER A 537 -12.74 13.82 -21.43
C SER A 537 -14.06 13.25 -20.91
N PRO A 538 -14.87 12.59 -21.77
CA PRO A 538 -16.18 12.07 -21.34
C PRO A 538 -16.04 10.89 -20.36
N ASN A 539 -14.91 10.19 -20.35
CA ASN A 539 -14.64 9.03 -19.54
C ASN A 539 -13.58 9.31 -18.47
N TRP A 540 -13.70 8.67 -17.32
CA TRP A 540 -12.72 8.79 -16.24
C TRP A 540 -11.54 7.83 -16.46
N VAL A 541 -10.63 8.18 -17.36
CA VAL A 541 -9.40 7.42 -17.59
C VAL A 541 -8.29 7.97 -16.71
N MET A 542 -7.68 7.10 -15.90
CA MET A 542 -6.55 7.42 -15.03
C MET A 542 -5.31 6.63 -15.48
N ARG A 543 -4.13 7.27 -15.44
CA ARG A 543 -2.86 6.57 -15.47
C ARG A 543 -2.42 6.33 -14.03
N ARG A 544 -2.26 5.06 -13.65
CA ARG A 544 -1.74 4.72 -12.34
C ARG A 544 -0.28 5.17 -12.21
N ARG A 545 0.09 5.72 -11.06
CA ARG A 545 1.48 5.89 -10.64
C ARG A 545 1.80 4.88 -9.56
N SER A 546 2.91 4.14 -9.73
CA SER A 546 3.41 3.34 -8.61
C SER A 546 3.77 4.26 -7.44
N GLN A 547 3.78 3.72 -6.23
CA GLN A 547 4.20 4.50 -5.06
C GLN A 547 5.61 5.06 -5.25
N GLN A 548 6.53 4.27 -5.82
CA GLN A 548 7.90 4.71 -6.10
C GLN A 548 7.96 5.89 -7.09
N GLU A 549 7.14 5.86 -8.15
CA GLU A 549 7.08 6.98 -9.09
C GLU A 549 6.64 8.26 -8.40
N MET A 550 5.59 8.18 -7.59
CA MET A 550 5.10 9.34 -6.85
C MET A 550 6.12 9.86 -5.84
N ASP A 551 6.77 8.96 -5.10
CA ASP A 551 7.81 9.32 -4.14
C ASP A 551 8.99 10.04 -4.81
N GLN A 552 9.43 9.59 -6.01
CA GLN A 552 10.50 10.25 -6.77
C GLN A 552 10.12 11.65 -7.25
N LEU A 553 8.85 11.87 -7.63
CA LEU A 553 8.38 13.22 -7.98
C LEU A 553 8.39 14.15 -6.76
N VAL A 554 7.96 13.65 -5.62
CA VAL A 554 7.98 14.36 -4.34
C VAL A 554 9.41 14.68 -3.89
N GLU A 555 10.35 13.75 -4.07
CA GLU A 555 11.78 13.97 -3.80
C GLU A 555 12.41 15.02 -4.71
N LYS A 556 12.05 15.04 -5.99
CA LYS A 556 12.48 16.11 -6.92
C LYS A 556 12.06 17.49 -6.45
N ALA A 557 10.94 17.60 -5.74
CA ALA A 557 10.45 18.86 -5.19
C ALA A 557 11.06 19.22 -3.81
N GLY A 558 12.03 18.43 -3.32
CA GLY A 558 12.77 18.71 -2.08
C GLY A 558 12.18 18.08 -0.82
N PHE A 559 11.24 17.15 -0.95
CA PHE A 559 10.64 16.46 0.20
C PHE A 559 11.16 15.03 0.35
N GLU A 560 11.21 14.54 1.57
CA GLU A 560 11.53 13.15 1.91
C GLU A 560 10.34 12.49 2.60
N LYS A 561 9.86 11.37 2.05
CA LYS A 561 8.79 10.58 2.68
C LYS A 561 9.26 9.99 4.01
N ILE A 562 8.51 10.26 5.08
CA ILE A 562 8.82 9.78 6.43
C ILE A 562 7.76 8.81 6.97
N HIS A 563 6.55 8.81 6.42
CA HIS A 563 5.46 7.93 6.85
C HIS A 563 4.43 7.70 5.74
N GLN A 564 3.71 6.57 5.83
CA GLN A 564 2.66 6.23 4.87
C GLN A 564 1.55 5.43 5.56
N TRP A 565 0.31 5.73 5.19
CA TRP A 565 -0.88 4.94 5.47
C TRP A 565 -1.47 4.43 4.16
N ILE A 566 -2.12 3.29 4.20
CA ILE A 566 -2.82 2.72 3.06
C ILE A 566 -4.16 2.14 3.55
N ASP A 567 -5.15 2.06 2.68
CA ASP A 567 -6.40 1.37 3.00
C ASP A 567 -6.23 -0.17 3.00
N GLU A 568 -7.19 -0.90 3.60
CA GLU A 568 -7.13 -2.35 3.76
C GLU A 568 -7.10 -3.11 2.42
N ASP A 569 -7.65 -2.52 1.35
CA ASP A 569 -7.71 -3.10 0.02
C ASP A 569 -6.44 -2.75 -0.82
N GLY A 570 -5.54 -1.91 -0.30
CA GLY A 570 -4.29 -1.49 -0.95
C GLY A 570 -4.49 -0.60 -2.18
N ILE A 571 -5.52 0.25 -2.17
CA ILE A 571 -5.90 1.09 -3.31
C ILE A 571 -5.32 2.50 -3.18
N PHE A 572 -5.55 3.17 -2.04
CA PHE A 572 -5.17 4.56 -1.82
C PHE A 572 -4.12 4.71 -0.74
N THR A 573 -3.01 5.34 -1.09
CA THR A 573 -1.96 5.70 -0.15
C THR A 573 -2.12 7.15 0.31
N VAL A 574 -1.74 7.40 1.56
CA VAL A 574 -1.57 8.74 2.13
C VAL A 574 -0.16 8.79 2.70
N SER A 575 0.66 9.64 2.16
CA SER A 575 2.06 9.76 2.54
C SER A 575 2.35 11.10 3.20
N LEU A 576 3.20 11.10 4.21
CA LEU A 576 3.73 12.29 4.88
C LEU A 576 5.20 12.43 4.54
N ALA A 577 5.58 13.59 4.02
CA ALA A 577 6.96 13.92 3.69
C ALA A 577 7.39 15.20 4.39
N VAL A 578 8.69 15.33 4.69
CA VAL A 578 9.30 16.50 5.31
C VAL A 578 10.12 17.26 4.26
N GLN A 579 10.07 18.60 4.29
CA GLN A 579 10.90 19.47 3.45
C GLN A 579 12.32 19.48 4.01
N LYS A 580 13.33 19.18 3.14
CA LYS A 580 14.76 19.12 3.46
C LYS A 580 15.43 20.47 3.53
#